data_30184842ce80ec50f73be9ab5d298b49
#
_entry.id   30184842ce80ec50f73be9ab5d298b49
#
_cell.length_a   1.000
_cell.length_b   1.000
_cell.length_c   1.000
_cell.angle_alpha   90.00
_cell.angle_beta   90.00
_cell.angle_gamma   90.00
#
_symmetry.space_group_name_H-M   'P 1'
#
loop_
_entity.id
_entity.type
_entity.pdbx_description
1 polymer ?
#
loop_
_entity_poly.entity_id
_entity_poly.type
_entity_poly.pdbx_seq_one_letter_code
_entity_poly.pdbx_strand_id
1 'polypeptide(L)'
;MIREFSVELNDKDQMVIAHEAQTRPVFPEPKPGRKTFAFDDKFLTAIAGDSFERFLWSAFDRVEERSGAIILANDNGVSFYLPLDKLQDPAIRRSIYDFVSGRVALNS
;
A
#
# COMPACT_ATOMS: atom_id res chain seq x y z
N MET A 1 2.93 -5.81 -17.01
CA MET A 1 2.96 -5.71 -15.53
C MET A 1 1.57 -5.38 -15.02
N ILE A 2 1.19 -5.93 -13.88
CA ILE A 2 -0.07 -5.60 -13.22
C ILE A 2 0.05 -4.23 -12.58
N ARG A 3 -0.89 -3.33 -12.90
CA ARG A 3 -0.93 -1.98 -12.34
C ARG A 3 -2.13 -1.75 -11.45
N GLU A 4 -2.92 -2.79 -11.22
CA GLU A 4 -4.10 -2.74 -10.37
C GLU A 4 -4.36 -4.13 -9.80
N PHE A 5 -4.74 -4.20 -8.53
CA PHE A 5 -5.19 -5.45 -7.93
C PHE A 5 -6.18 -5.16 -6.82
N SER A 6 -7.05 -6.14 -6.55
CA SER A 6 -8.05 -6.05 -5.48
C SER A 6 -7.85 -7.18 -4.49
N VAL A 7 -8.04 -6.89 -3.21
CA VAL A 7 -7.93 -7.86 -2.13
C VAL A 7 -9.03 -7.64 -1.10
N GLU A 8 -9.34 -8.69 -0.34
CA GLU A 8 -10.23 -8.58 0.82
C GLU A 8 -9.38 -8.44 2.08
N LEU A 9 -9.62 -7.39 2.84
CA LEU A 9 -8.97 -7.20 4.12
C LEU A 9 -9.81 -7.88 5.21
N ASN A 10 -9.17 -8.71 6.02
CA ASN A 10 -9.81 -9.42 7.12
C ASN A 10 -9.45 -8.77 8.47
N ASP A 11 -9.93 -9.35 9.57
CA ASP A 11 -9.69 -8.81 10.92
C ASP A 11 -8.20 -8.72 11.26
N LYS A 12 -7.41 -9.68 10.80
CA LYS A 12 -5.96 -9.67 11.04
C LYS A 12 -5.29 -8.50 10.32
N ASP A 13 -5.70 -8.24 9.08
CA ASP A 13 -5.17 -7.11 8.30
C ASP A 13 -5.52 -5.79 8.97
N GLN A 14 -6.76 -5.68 9.48
CA GLN A 14 -7.18 -4.48 10.23
C GLN A 14 -6.33 -4.25 11.46
N MET A 15 -5.97 -5.31 12.18
CA MET A 15 -5.14 -5.18 13.38
C MET A 15 -3.76 -4.64 13.02
N VAL A 16 -3.16 -5.10 11.93
CA VAL A 16 -1.86 -4.61 11.47
C VAL A 16 -1.94 -3.13 11.11
N ILE A 17 -2.94 -2.74 10.34
CA ILE A 17 -3.12 -1.36 9.91
C ILE A 17 -3.44 -0.46 11.11
N ALA A 18 -4.31 -0.92 12.01
CA ALA A 18 -4.68 -0.16 13.21
C ALA A 18 -3.49 0.05 14.14
N HIS A 19 -2.62 -0.95 14.26
CA HIS A 19 -1.40 -0.81 15.05
C HIS A 19 -0.50 0.29 14.50
N GLU A 20 -0.32 0.31 13.19
CA GLU A 20 0.48 1.35 12.52
C GLU A 20 -0.18 2.73 12.70
N ALA A 21 -1.53 2.78 12.63
CA ALA A 21 -2.29 4.03 12.76
C ALA A 21 -2.17 4.67 14.15
N GLN A 22 -1.73 3.93 15.18
CA GLN A 22 -1.50 4.51 16.50
C GLN A 22 -0.35 5.50 16.51
N THR A 23 0.57 5.38 15.59
CA THR A 23 1.76 6.23 15.53
C THR A 23 1.69 7.27 14.41
N ARG A 24 0.89 7.00 13.37
CA ARG A 24 0.77 7.88 12.20
C ARG A 24 -0.49 7.54 11.39
N PRO A 25 -1.04 8.48 10.61
CA PRO A 25 -2.13 8.16 9.69
C PRO A 25 -1.73 7.07 8.71
N VAL A 26 -2.61 6.09 8.51
CA VAL A 26 -2.37 4.96 7.61
C VAL A 26 -3.51 4.87 6.60
N PHE A 27 -3.17 4.61 5.35
CA PHE A 27 -4.13 4.38 4.27
C PHE A 27 -3.90 3.01 3.65
N PRO A 28 -4.94 2.29 3.25
CA PRO A 28 -6.36 2.62 3.45
C PRO A 28 -6.75 2.53 4.92
N GLU A 29 -7.92 3.08 5.26
CA GLU A 29 -8.45 2.99 6.62
C GLU A 29 -8.57 1.53 7.06
N PRO A 30 -8.39 1.23 8.38
CA PRO A 30 -8.43 -0.13 8.90
C PRO A 30 -9.87 -0.65 9.04
N LYS A 31 -10.55 -0.84 7.91
CA LYS A 31 -11.92 -1.37 7.85
C LYS A 31 -11.91 -2.65 7.03
N PRO A 32 -12.77 -3.65 7.36
CA PRO A 32 -12.87 -4.86 6.58
C PRO A 32 -13.48 -4.58 5.22
N GLY A 33 -13.23 -5.46 4.27
CA GLY A 33 -13.84 -5.42 2.97
C GLY A 33 -12.85 -5.35 1.83
N ARG A 34 -13.41 -5.17 0.64
CA ARG A 34 -12.61 -5.16 -0.58
C ARG A 34 -11.92 -3.82 -0.78
N LYS A 35 -10.63 -3.89 -1.08
CA LYS A 35 -9.82 -2.73 -1.42
C LYS A 35 -9.18 -2.96 -2.78
N THR A 36 -9.17 -1.94 -3.62
CA THR A 36 -8.50 -1.97 -4.91
C THR A 36 -7.33 -1.00 -4.86
N PHE A 37 -6.16 -1.47 -5.29
CA PHE A 37 -4.95 -0.66 -5.36
C PHE A 37 -4.57 -0.51 -6.82
N ALA A 38 -4.38 0.73 -7.24
CA ALA A 38 -3.98 1.05 -8.61
C ALA A 38 -2.75 1.95 -8.57
N PHE A 39 -1.85 1.78 -9.54
CA PHE A 39 -0.63 2.58 -9.57
C PHE A 39 -0.17 2.81 -11.00
N ASP A 40 0.40 3.99 -11.23
CA ASP A 40 0.97 4.38 -12.50
C ASP A 40 2.29 5.13 -12.25
N ASP A 41 2.80 5.82 -13.25
CA ASP A 41 4.08 6.53 -13.13
C ASP A 41 4.03 7.71 -12.16
N LYS A 42 2.84 8.23 -11.86
CA LYS A 42 2.67 9.44 -11.04
C LYS A 42 2.00 9.16 -9.70
N PHE A 43 1.04 8.23 -9.65
CA PHE A 43 0.15 8.10 -8.51
C PHE A 43 0.05 6.68 -8.01
N LEU A 44 -0.19 6.58 -6.71
CA LEU A 44 -0.65 5.36 -6.04
C LEU A 44 -2.04 5.66 -5.48
N THR A 45 -3.02 4.81 -5.80
CA THR A 45 -4.42 5.02 -5.43
C THR A 45 -4.96 3.81 -4.68
N ALA A 46 -5.68 4.05 -3.58
CA ALA A 46 -6.44 3.03 -2.88
C ALA A 46 -7.92 3.36 -2.99
N ILE A 47 -8.72 2.41 -3.43
CA ILE A 47 -10.16 2.57 -3.65
C ILE A 47 -10.92 1.65 -2.71
N ALA A 48 -11.88 2.21 -1.98
CA ALA A 48 -12.72 1.47 -1.04
C ALA A 48 -14.17 1.94 -1.21
N GLY A 49 -15.00 1.11 -1.88
CA GLY A 49 -16.37 1.50 -2.17
C GLY A 49 -16.44 2.74 -3.03
N ASP A 50 -17.11 3.77 -2.53
CA ASP A 50 -17.30 5.04 -3.25
C ASP A 50 -16.20 6.07 -2.97
N SER A 51 -15.23 5.74 -2.12
CA SER A 51 -14.17 6.66 -1.76
C SER A 51 -12.83 6.18 -2.26
N PHE A 52 -11.90 7.10 -2.45
CA PHE A 52 -10.54 6.75 -2.82
C PHE A 52 -9.56 7.73 -2.19
N GLU A 53 -8.31 7.25 -2.01
CA GLU A 53 -7.18 8.05 -1.57
C GLU A 53 -6.08 7.93 -2.63
N ARG A 54 -5.54 9.06 -3.08
CA ARG A 54 -4.52 9.10 -4.13
C ARG A 54 -3.31 9.87 -3.65
N PHE A 55 -2.13 9.31 -3.88
CA PHE A 55 -0.87 9.92 -3.47
C PHE A 55 0.10 9.97 -4.64
N LEU A 56 0.86 11.06 -4.73
CA LEU A 56 2.05 11.10 -5.59
C LEU A 56 3.13 10.19 -4.98
N TRP A 57 3.95 9.57 -5.80
CA TRP A 57 5.07 8.77 -5.30
C TRP A 57 6.02 9.60 -4.45
N SER A 58 6.15 10.90 -4.74
CA SER A 58 6.97 11.83 -3.97
C SER A 58 6.48 12.05 -2.55
N ALA A 59 5.26 11.62 -2.22
CA ALA A 59 4.76 11.66 -0.84
C ALA A 59 5.46 10.66 0.08
N PHE A 60 6.20 9.70 -0.48
CA PHE A 60 6.86 8.65 0.29
C PHE A 60 8.37 8.72 0.10
N ASP A 61 9.13 8.47 1.15
CA ASP A 61 10.58 8.47 1.09
C ASP A 61 11.21 7.13 1.46
N ARG A 62 10.41 6.14 1.89
CA ARG A 62 10.93 4.80 2.20
C ARG A 62 9.86 3.73 2.02
N VAL A 63 10.35 2.49 1.83
CA VAL A 63 9.54 1.28 1.74
C VAL A 63 10.00 0.33 2.82
N GLU A 64 9.06 -0.18 3.62
CA GLU A 64 9.34 -1.16 4.67
C GLU A 64 8.55 -2.43 4.38
N GLU A 65 9.18 -3.59 4.55
CA GLU A 65 8.52 -4.88 4.41
C GLU A 65 8.14 -5.42 5.78
N ARG A 66 6.87 -5.84 5.94
CA ARG A 66 6.38 -6.40 7.19
C ARG A 66 5.42 -7.55 6.90
N SER A 67 5.80 -8.77 7.33
CA SER A 67 4.94 -9.96 7.22
C SER A 67 4.40 -10.22 5.82
N GLY A 68 5.22 -9.96 4.80
CA GLY A 68 4.82 -10.17 3.40
C GLY A 68 4.08 -9.00 2.77
N ALA A 69 3.67 -8.01 3.55
CA ALA A 69 3.12 -6.76 3.05
C ALA A 69 4.20 -5.69 3.01
N ILE A 70 3.94 -4.59 2.33
CA ILE A 70 4.85 -3.44 2.36
C ILE A 70 4.15 -2.20 2.87
N ILE A 71 4.91 -1.35 3.53
CA ILE A 71 4.44 -0.06 4.03
C ILE A 71 5.28 1.03 3.40
N LEU A 72 4.64 1.95 2.72
CA LEU A 72 5.26 3.15 2.18
C LEU A 72 5.08 4.27 3.21
N ALA A 73 6.16 4.95 3.55
CA ALA A 73 6.11 5.93 4.64
C ALA A 73 6.92 7.18 4.30
N ASN A 74 6.64 8.25 5.04
CA ASN A 74 7.44 9.46 5.00
C ASN A 74 7.68 10.00 6.41
N ASP A 75 8.59 10.96 6.54
CA ASP A 75 8.95 11.54 7.83
C ASP A 75 7.85 12.44 8.40
N ASN A 76 6.88 12.84 7.58
CA ASN A 76 5.74 13.64 8.01
C ASN A 76 4.61 12.80 8.63
N GLY A 77 4.82 11.49 8.75
CA GLY A 77 3.94 10.63 9.50
C GLY A 77 2.80 9.99 8.72
N VAL A 78 2.88 9.97 7.38
CA VAL A 78 1.90 9.27 6.55
C VAL A 78 2.42 7.89 6.17
N SER A 79 1.58 6.87 6.28
CA SER A 79 1.90 5.50 5.86
C SER A 79 0.84 4.97 4.92
N PHE A 80 1.26 4.16 3.96
CA PHE A 80 0.37 3.49 3.01
C PHE A 80 0.67 2.00 3.03
N TYR A 81 -0.34 1.20 3.36
CA TYR A 81 -0.22 -0.25 3.52
C TYR A 81 -0.62 -0.94 2.21
N LEU A 82 0.30 -1.69 1.62
CA LEU A 82 0.04 -2.52 0.44
C LEU A 82 0.10 -4.00 0.82
N PRO A 83 -1.03 -4.71 0.83
CA PRO A 83 -1.09 -6.10 1.29
C PRO A 83 -0.66 -7.07 0.20
N LEU A 84 0.61 -7.07 -0.18
CA LEU A 84 1.13 -7.96 -1.23
C LEU A 84 1.03 -9.44 -0.83
N ASP A 85 0.99 -9.73 0.46
CA ASP A 85 0.83 -11.09 0.98
C ASP A 85 -0.51 -11.73 0.58
N LYS A 86 -1.49 -10.93 0.15
CA LYS A 86 -2.77 -11.43 -0.35
C LYS A 86 -2.68 -11.93 -1.79
N LEU A 87 -1.65 -11.56 -2.52
CA LEU A 87 -1.43 -12.04 -3.88
C LEU A 87 -0.73 -13.39 -3.84
N GLN A 88 -1.33 -14.38 -4.50
CA GLN A 88 -0.83 -15.75 -4.44
C GLN A 88 0.39 -16.00 -5.34
N ASP A 89 0.51 -15.24 -6.43
CA ASP A 89 1.59 -15.44 -7.40
C ASP A 89 2.86 -14.68 -6.95
N PRO A 90 3.95 -15.41 -6.61
CA PRO A 90 5.19 -14.76 -6.20
C PRO A 90 5.80 -13.84 -7.26
N ALA A 91 5.63 -14.18 -8.54
CA ALA A 91 6.16 -13.36 -9.63
C ALA A 91 5.44 -12.02 -9.70
N ILE A 92 4.13 -12.01 -9.50
CA ILE A 92 3.32 -10.80 -9.47
C ILE A 92 3.70 -9.94 -8.26
N ARG A 93 3.84 -10.55 -7.08
CA ARG A 93 4.26 -9.82 -5.87
C ARG A 93 5.61 -9.15 -6.08
N ARG A 94 6.56 -9.88 -6.66
CA ARG A 94 7.90 -9.35 -6.92
C ARG A 94 7.86 -8.20 -7.91
N SER A 95 7.08 -8.34 -8.97
CA SER A 95 6.93 -7.30 -9.98
C SER A 95 6.39 -6.01 -9.39
N ILE A 96 5.35 -6.11 -8.55
CA ILE A 96 4.77 -4.94 -7.88
C ILE A 96 5.77 -4.32 -6.91
N TYR A 97 6.43 -5.15 -6.10
CA TYR A 97 7.43 -4.68 -5.15
C TYR A 97 8.54 -3.90 -5.86
N ASP A 98 9.08 -4.44 -6.95
CA ASP A 98 10.15 -3.81 -7.70
C ASP A 98 9.70 -2.47 -8.31
N PHE A 99 8.49 -2.43 -8.84
CA PHE A 99 7.93 -1.18 -9.40
C PHE A 99 7.77 -0.11 -8.31
N VAL A 100 7.13 -0.47 -7.20
CA VAL A 100 6.86 0.46 -6.10
C VAL A 100 8.17 0.96 -5.49
N SER A 101 9.11 0.06 -5.21
CA SER A 101 10.40 0.43 -4.65
C SER A 101 11.18 1.35 -5.58
N GLY A 102 11.13 1.10 -6.88
CA GLY A 102 11.78 1.94 -7.87
C GLY A 102 11.18 3.35 -7.92
N ARG A 103 9.86 3.46 -7.83
CA ARG A 103 9.19 4.76 -7.86
C ARG A 103 9.50 5.59 -6.61
N VAL A 104 9.47 4.98 -5.44
CA VAL A 104 9.82 5.67 -4.19
C VAL A 104 11.27 6.12 -4.23
N ALA A 105 12.19 5.28 -4.71
CA ALA A 105 13.61 5.63 -4.81
C ALA A 105 13.84 6.81 -5.76
N LEU A 106 13.09 6.89 -6.88
CA LEU A 106 13.22 7.99 -7.83
C LEU A 106 12.78 9.34 -7.25
N ASN A 107 11.93 9.33 -6.23
CA ASN A 107 11.36 10.54 -5.64
C ASN A 107 11.93 10.85 -4.25
N SER A 108 12.84 10.04 -3.77
CA SER A 108 13.46 10.25 -2.46
C SER A 108 14.73 11.07 -2.51
#